data_5a16558fab6a76606a796270103f3703
#
_entry.id   5a16558fab6a76606a796270103f3703
#
_cell.length_a   1.000
_cell.length_b   1.000
_cell.length_c   1.000
_cell.angle_alpha   90.00
_cell.angle_beta   90.00
_cell.angle_gamma   90.00
#
_symmetry.space_group_name_H-M   'P 1'
#
loop_
_entity.id
_entity.type
_entity.pdbx_description
1 polymer ?
#
loop_
_entity_poly.entity_id
_entity_poly.type
_entity_poly.pdbx_seq_one_letter_code
_entity_poly.pdbx_strand_id
1 'polypeptide(L)'
;KGGSAGHLALAIRDQVPGDDLVYSANFYADREPEHEGRYTSELMVRVPKKEYLYGTRSSLGDKASFGLDFGEAYKRSVIGIRVYGVPAREKEALAAFFAKVNEDFRNRARWTGYHAGETRYGYLDLNCAKTIGAAFRYGAGYEGLEVMSAWPFARIRVLAALAANIPTEMALKLMREWHARGYAMDAVLYRKFEGSPWVDPLEEEKVAFKDLPNRFPSVLSRDFRREQGEYEDFD
;
A
#
# COMPACT_ATOMS: atom_id res chain seq x y z
N LYS A 1 7.38 -10.50 9.56
CA LYS A 1 6.19 -10.03 8.85
C LYS A 1 6.01 -10.80 7.55
N GLY A 2 5.92 -12.11 7.63
CA GLY A 2 5.72 -12.97 6.47
C GLY A 2 4.25 -13.31 6.30
N GLY A 3 3.43 -12.33 5.96
CA GLY A 3 2.07 -12.62 5.55
C GLY A 3 2.06 -13.13 4.12
N SER A 4 1.54 -14.32 3.90
CA SER A 4 1.27 -14.87 2.55
C SER A 4 0.30 -14.02 1.73
N ALA A 5 -0.28 -12.98 2.33
CA ALA A 5 -1.23 -12.06 1.72
C ALA A 5 -0.59 -10.83 1.04
N GLY A 6 0.72 -10.64 1.17
CA GLY A 6 1.39 -9.47 0.63
C GLY A 6 1.16 -8.17 1.42
N HIS A 7 1.64 -7.05 0.90
CA HIS A 7 1.45 -5.73 1.46
C HIS A 7 1.32 -4.70 0.34
N LEU A 8 0.45 -3.72 0.53
CA LEU A 8 0.25 -2.60 -0.38
C LEU A 8 0.60 -1.30 0.32
N ALA A 9 1.35 -0.44 -0.34
CA ALA A 9 1.66 0.92 0.08
C ALA A 9 1.48 1.86 -1.11
N LEU A 10 1.23 3.14 -0.84
CA LEU A 10 1.07 4.15 -1.86
C LEU A 10 2.19 5.19 -1.78
N ALA A 11 2.94 5.35 -2.85
CA ALA A 11 3.89 6.44 -2.98
C ALA A 11 3.22 7.63 -3.68
N ILE A 12 3.30 8.81 -3.08
CA ILE A 12 2.85 10.06 -3.70
C ILE A 12 4.10 10.88 -4.00
N ARG A 13 4.30 11.16 -5.30
CA ARG A 13 5.40 12.01 -5.74
C ARG A 13 5.03 13.47 -5.46
N ASP A 14 5.89 14.15 -4.70
CA ASP A 14 5.79 15.59 -4.51
C ASP A 14 6.27 16.34 -5.76
N GLN A 15 6.02 17.66 -5.79
CA GLN A 15 6.46 18.54 -6.89
C GLN A 15 7.98 18.68 -6.93
N VAL A 16 8.63 18.52 -5.78
CA VAL A 16 10.10 18.54 -5.66
C VAL A 16 10.66 17.14 -5.90
N PRO A 17 11.53 16.95 -6.91
CA PRO A 17 12.16 15.66 -7.16
C PRO A 17 12.98 15.19 -5.93
N GLY A 18 12.70 13.99 -5.47
CA GLY A 18 13.43 13.37 -4.34
C GLY A 18 12.63 13.21 -3.05
N ASP A 19 11.49 13.89 -2.92
CA ASP A 19 10.66 13.86 -1.72
C ASP A 19 9.41 12.97 -1.87
N ASP A 20 9.51 11.91 -2.68
CA ASP A 20 8.42 10.93 -2.78
C ASP A 20 8.11 10.35 -1.38
N LEU A 21 6.88 10.47 -0.95
CA LEU A 21 6.40 9.99 0.35
C LEU A 21 5.58 8.72 0.18
N VAL A 22 5.92 7.69 0.92
CA VAL A 22 5.18 6.43 0.98
C VAL A 22 4.24 6.43 2.16
N TYR A 23 2.98 6.18 1.89
CA TYR A 23 1.93 5.95 2.88
C TYR A 23 1.72 4.44 3.03
N SER A 24 1.86 3.95 4.24
CA SER A 24 1.78 2.53 4.56
C SER A 24 0.99 2.30 5.84
N ALA A 25 0.08 1.34 5.82
CA ALA A 25 -0.69 1.00 7.02
C ALA A 25 0.20 0.28 8.06
N ASN A 26 0.14 0.76 9.28
CA ASN A 26 0.95 0.29 10.40
C ASN A 26 0.22 -0.75 11.23
N PHE A 27 0.63 -2.00 11.10
CA PHE A 27 0.11 -3.10 11.91
C PHE A 27 0.35 -2.93 13.42
N TYR A 28 1.36 -2.15 13.80
CA TYR A 28 1.73 -1.94 15.19
C TYR A 28 1.09 -0.71 15.83
N ALA A 29 0.21 0.00 15.13
CA ALA A 29 -0.38 1.25 15.58
C ALA A 29 -1.10 1.17 16.94
N ASP A 30 -1.61 0.01 17.33
CA ASP A 30 -2.33 -0.22 18.59
C ASP A 30 -1.60 -1.14 19.55
N ARG A 31 -0.32 -1.40 19.31
CA ARG A 31 0.40 -2.36 20.16
C ARG A 31 1.10 -1.69 21.33
N GLU A 32 1.15 -2.44 22.42
CA GLU A 32 1.73 -2.06 23.71
C GLU A 32 3.18 -1.57 23.64
N PRO A 33 3.64 -0.79 24.63
CA PRO A 33 4.97 -0.19 24.73
C PRO A 33 6.16 -1.14 24.65
N GLU A 34 5.99 -2.44 24.90
CA GLU A 34 7.01 -3.49 24.70
C GLU A 34 7.57 -3.48 23.26
N HIS A 35 6.93 -2.78 22.37
CA HIS A 35 7.39 -2.54 21.02
C HIS A 35 8.03 -1.15 20.90
N GLU A 36 8.82 -0.74 21.88
CA GLU A 36 9.55 0.52 21.84
C GLU A 36 10.17 0.82 20.48
N GLY A 37 10.01 2.05 20.01
CA GLY A 37 10.43 2.47 18.69
C GLY A 37 9.49 2.07 17.55
N ARG A 38 8.32 1.47 17.83
CA ARG A 38 7.28 1.20 16.85
C ARG A 38 6.09 2.13 17.06
N TYR A 39 5.54 2.64 15.95
CA TYR A 39 4.52 3.63 15.96
C TYR A 39 3.26 3.16 16.57
N THR A 40 2.77 3.88 17.55
CA THR A 40 1.49 3.66 18.24
C THR A 40 0.50 4.80 17.98
N SER A 41 0.94 5.90 17.41
CA SER A 41 0.11 7.10 17.23
C SER A 41 -0.43 7.32 15.82
N GLU A 42 0.02 6.53 14.84
CA GLU A 42 -0.40 6.66 13.45
C GLU A 42 -0.74 5.32 12.82
N LEU A 43 -1.96 5.22 12.29
CA LEU A 43 -2.41 4.06 11.52
C LEU A 43 -1.80 4.06 10.12
N MET A 44 -1.66 5.23 9.51
CA MET A 44 -0.99 5.43 8.23
C MET A 44 0.32 6.18 8.45
N VAL A 45 1.44 5.45 8.45
CA VAL A 45 2.76 6.06 8.51
C VAL A 45 3.11 6.70 7.17
N ARG A 46 3.83 7.82 7.23
CA ARG A 46 4.32 8.57 6.08
C ARG A 46 5.84 8.64 6.12
N VAL A 47 6.50 7.98 5.18
CA VAL A 47 7.94 7.76 5.18
C VAL A 47 8.52 8.14 3.82
N PRO A 48 9.72 8.77 3.77
CA PRO A 48 10.42 8.98 2.49
C PRO A 48 10.57 7.66 1.73
N LYS A 49 10.31 7.65 0.42
CA LYS A 49 10.36 6.44 -0.41
C LYS A 49 11.71 5.73 -0.31
N LYS A 50 12.80 6.48 -0.29
CA LYS A 50 14.15 5.94 -0.15
C LYS A 50 14.32 5.18 1.17
N GLU A 51 13.83 5.75 2.27
CA GLU A 51 13.85 5.08 3.57
C GLU A 51 12.94 3.85 3.59
N TYR A 52 11.74 3.97 3.04
CA TYR A 52 10.80 2.85 2.97
C TYR A 52 11.38 1.64 2.26
N LEU A 53 12.04 1.85 1.14
CA LEU A 53 12.62 0.76 0.34
C LEU A 53 13.94 0.24 0.92
N TYR A 54 14.83 1.13 1.36
CA TYR A 54 16.23 0.80 1.65
C TYR A 54 16.71 1.23 3.03
N GLY A 55 15.93 1.98 3.78
CA GLY A 55 16.31 2.45 5.11
C GLY A 55 16.18 1.35 6.16
N THR A 56 17.25 1.11 6.90
CA THR A 56 17.23 0.26 8.08
C THR A 56 17.63 1.08 9.31
N ARG A 57 17.22 0.64 10.50
CA ARG A 57 17.64 1.29 11.74
C ARG A 57 19.16 1.29 11.89
N SER A 58 19.82 0.24 11.46
CA SER A 58 21.28 0.14 11.47
C SER A 58 21.96 1.14 10.53
N SER A 59 21.33 1.49 9.40
CA SER A 59 21.87 2.45 8.44
C SER A 59 21.54 3.90 8.76
N LEU A 60 20.43 4.16 9.40
CA LEU A 60 19.89 5.50 9.67
C LEU A 60 20.12 5.95 11.13
N GLY A 61 20.27 5.00 12.06
CA GLY A 61 20.40 5.31 13.48
C GLY A 61 19.20 6.13 13.99
N ASP A 62 19.48 7.20 14.69
CA ASP A 62 18.46 8.11 15.23
C ASP A 62 17.70 8.91 14.16
N LYS A 63 18.15 8.85 12.90
CA LYS A 63 17.46 9.49 11.78
C LYS A 63 16.37 8.61 11.17
N ALA A 64 16.25 7.35 11.61
CA ALA A 64 15.19 6.48 11.16
C ALA A 64 13.82 7.04 11.57
N SER A 65 12.99 7.32 10.57
CA SER A 65 11.62 7.73 10.85
C SER A 65 10.96 6.63 11.65
N PHE A 66 10.40 6.99 12.80
CA PHE A 66 9.56 6.08 13.54
C PHE A 66 10.29 4.91 14.20
N GLY A 67 11.59 4.90 14.29
CA GLY A 67 12.35 3.83 14.92
C GLY A 67 12.16 2.44 14.29
N LEU A 68 11.59 2.36 13.08
CA LEU A 68 11.30 1.11 12.39
C LEU A 68 12.32 0.81 11.31
N ASP A 69 12.62 -0.47 11.16
CA ASP A 69 13.29 -0.97 9.97
C ASP A 69 12.26 -1.12 8.85
N PHE A 70 12.20 -0.12 7.96
CA PHE A 70 11.46 -0.27 6.73
C PHE A 70 12.23 -1.17 5.77
N GLY A 71 13.18 -0.70 5.02
CA GLY A 71 14.07 -1.51 4.19
C GLY A 71 13.36 -2.63 3.43
N GLU A 72 12.19 -2.35 2.85
CA GLU A 72 11.30 -3.39 2.32
C GLU A 72 11.95 -4.17 1.16
N ALA A 73 12.82 -3.53 0.38
CA ALA A 73 13.54 -4.20 -0.69
C ALA A 73 14.56 -5.25 -0.20
N TYR A 74 15.02 -5.14 1.05
CA TYR A 74 15.87 -6.17 1.65
C TYR A 74 15.11 -7.39 2.14
N LYS A 75 13.84 -7.20 2.47
CA LYS A 75 13.00 -8.24 3.05
C LYS A 75 12.29 -9.07 2.00
N ARG A 76 11.99 -8.44 0.86
CA ARG A 76 11.18 -9.04 -0.22
C ARG A 76 11.39 -8.30 -1.53
N SER A 77 11.01 -8.92 -2.64
CA SER A 77 10.85 -8.19 -3.89
C SER A 77 9.68 -7.22 -3.76
N VAL A 78 9.88 -5.98 -4.19
CA VAL A 78 8.86 -4.95 -4.21
C VAL A 78 8.59 -4.59 -5.66
N ILE A 79 7.32 -4.61 -6.05
CA ILE A 79 6.89 -4.16 -7.37
C ILE A 79 6.22 -2.83 -7.19
N GLY A 80 6.68 -1.83 -7.93
CA GLY A 80 6.06 -0.52 -8.01
C GLY A 80 5.33 -0.37 -9.33
N ILE A 81 4.08 0.11 -9.27
CA ILE A 81 3.37 0.58 -10.45
C ILE A 81 3.47 2.11 -10.42
N ARG A 82 4.17 2.68 -11.38
CA ARG A 82 4.26 4.12 -11.55
C ARG A 82 3.12 4.59 -12.41
N VAL A 83 2.42 5.61 -11.96
CA VAL A 83 1.28 6.19 -12.65
C VAL A 83 1.60 7.62 -13.01
N TYR A 84 1.42 7.97 -14.27
CA TYR A 84 1.74 9.30 -14.81
C TYR A 84 0.46 10.06 -15.16
N GLY A 85 0.54 11.38 -15.08
CA GLY A 85 -0.58 12.25 -15.43
C GLY A 85 -1.61 12.45 -14.33
N VAL A 86 -1.36 11.92 -13.12
CA VAL A 86 -2.26 12.09 -11.97
C VAL A 86 -2.33 13.57 -11.57
N PRO A 87 -3.51 14.20 -11.55
CA PRO A 87 -3.66 15.61 -11.19
C PRO A 87 -3.21 15.91 -9.75
N ALA A 88 -2.67 17.12 -9.52
CA ALA A 88 -2.24 17.54 -8.19
C ALA A 88 -3.37 17.43 -7.14
N ARG A 89 -4.58 17.88 -7.50
CA ARG A 89 -5.77 17.78 -6.63
C ARG A 89 -6.07 16.37 -6.14
N GLU A 90 -5.81 15.38 -6.97
CA GLU A 90 -6.05 13.98 -6.62
C GLU A 90 -4.99 13.49 -5.61
N LYS A 91 -3.74 13.85 -5.81
CA LYS A 91 -2.65 13.56 -4.86
C LYS A 91 -2.90 14.21 -3.50
N GLU A 92 -3.33 15.46 -3.50
CA GLU A 92 -3.69 16.22 -2.30
C GLU A 92 -4.87 15.57 -1.56
N ALA A 93 -5.90 15.13 -2.30
CA ALA A 93 -7.06 14.47 -1.74
C ALA A 93 -6.69 13.12 -1.08
N LEU A 94 -5.79 12.34 -1.70
CA LEU A 94 -5.26 11.10 -1.13
C LEU A 94 -4.48 11.38 0.17
N ALA A 95 -3.59 12.37 0.18
CA ALA A 95 -2.83 12.74 1.35
C ALA A 95 -3.72 13.23 2.49
N ALA A 96 -4.72 14.07 2.18
CA ALA A 96 -5.71 14.55 3.15
C ALA A 96 -6.54 13.40 3.73
N PHE A 97 -6.91 12.41 2.92
CA PHE A 97 -7.63 11.24 3.40
C PHE A 97 -6.79 10.43 4.40
N PHE A 98 -5.50 10.22 4.16
CA PHE A 98 -4.63 9.53 5.11
C PHE A 98 -4.45 10.30 6.41
N ALA A 99 -4.36 11.63 6.34
CA ALA A 99 -4.34 12.47 7.54
C ALA A 99 -5.63 12.30 8.36
N LYS A 100 -6.80 12.27 7.68
CA LYS A 100 -8.09 11.99 8.32
C LYS A 100 -8.12 10.59 8.95
N VAL A 101 -7.60 9.57 8.30
CA VAL A 101 -7.54 8.21 8.88
C VAL A 101 -6.73 8.20 10.18
N ASN A 102 -5.63 8.94 10.25
CA ASN A 102 -4.83 9.06 11.46
C ASN A 102 -5.56 9.85 12.57
N GLU A 103 -6.31 10.87 12.20
CA GLU A 103 -7.18 11.60 13.14
C GLU A 103 -8.28 10.69 13.71
N ASP A 104 -8.99 9.98 12.82
CA ASP A 104 -10.03 9.02 13.20
C ASP A 104 -9.45 7.90 14.11
N PHE A 105 -8.23 7.45 13.83
CA PHE A 105 -7.51 6.48 14.65
C PHE A 105 -7.23 7.01 16.07
N ARG A 106 -6.66 8.21 16.17
CA ARG A 106 -6.37 8.84 17.49
C ARG A 106 -7.63 9.07 18.31
N ASN A 107 -8.73 9.43 17.63
CA ASN A 107 -10.03 9.67 18.25
C ASN A 107 -10.87 8.42 18.47
N ARG A 108 -10.36 7.23 18.12
CA ARG A 108 -11.12 5.97 18.17
C ARG A 108 -12.47 6.08 17.49
N ALA A 109 -12.52 6.82 16.38
CA ALA A 109 -13.75 7.08 15.65
C ALA A 109 -14.38 5.77 15.16
N ARG A 110 -15.72 5.74 15.22
CA ARG A 110 -16.53 4.62 14.72
C ARG A 110 -17.50 5.12 13.68
N TRP A 111 -17.91 4.21 12.80
CA TRP A 111 -18.90 4.53 11.77
C TRP A 111 -18.46 5.68 10.86
N THR A 112 -17.19 5.67 10.51
CA THR A 112 -16.67 6.58 9.46
C THR A 112 -17.25 6.18 8.11
N GLY A 113 -17.31 7.10 7.15
CA GLY A 113 -17.86 6.81 5.82
C GLY A 113 -17.14 5.65 5.07
N TYR A 114 -15.92 5.32 5.49
CA TYR A 114 -15.08 4.28 4.89
C TYR A 114 -14.94 3.01 5.75
N HIS A 115 -15.36 3.05 7.03
CA HIS A 115 -15.21 1.93 7.96
C HIS A 115 -16.31 1.93 9.00
N ALA A 116 -16.92 0.76 9.27
CA ALA A 116 -18.05 0.60 10.18
C ALA A 116 -17.63 0.32 11.64
N GLY A 117 -16.43 -0.19 11.87
CA GLY A 117 -15.90 -0.48 13.20
C GLY A 117 -15.15 0.71 13.80
N GLU A 118 -14.44 0.47 14.89
CA GLU A 118 -13.47 1.40 15.44
C GLU A 118 -12.28 1.52 14.48
N THR A 119 -11.84 2.75 14.24
CA THR A 119 -10.71 3.00 13.32
C THR A 119 -9.41 2.53 13.96
N ARG A 120 -9.03 1.30 13.64
CA ARG A 120 -7.77 0.67 14.02
C ARG A 120 -7.36 -0.37 13.01
N TYR A 121 -6.10 -0.78 13.02
CA TYR A 121 -5.65 -1.81 12.10
C TYR A 121 -6.37 -3.14 12.35
N GLY A 122 -6.91 -3.71 11.29
CA GLY A 122 -7.53 -5.04 11.33
C GLY A 122 -7.23 -5.80 10.04
N TYR A 123 -6.79 -7.04 10.15
CA TYR A 123 -6.41 -7.85 8.98
C TYR A 123 -7.54 -8.05 7.99
N LEU A 124 -8.78 -8.10 8.46
CA LEU A 124 -9.94 -8.40 7.65
C LEU A 124 -10.76 -7.17 7.28
N ASP A 125 -10.67 -6.11 8.06
CA ASP A 125 -11.59 -4.99 7.98
C ASP A 125 -10.94 -3.64 7.69
N LEU A 126 -9.75 -3.33 8.20
CA LEU A 126 -9.01 -2.10 7.90
C LEU A 126 -7.51 -2.37 7.77
N ASN A 127 -7.15 -3.15 6.76
CA ASN A 127 -5.75 -3.45 6.43
C ASN A 127 -5.16 -2.46 5.42
N CYS A 128 -3.92 -2.71 4.99
CA CYS A 128 -3.22 -1.87 4.02
C CYS A 128 -3.99 -1.71 2.70
N ALA A 129 -4.54 -2.79 2.16
CA ALA A 129 -5.26 -2.76 0.88
C ALA A 129 -6.56 -1.95 0.99
N LYS A 130 -7.35 -2.21 2.04
CA LYS A 130 -8.59 -1.48 2.27
C LYS A 130 -8.37 -0.01 2.54
N THR A 131 -7.36 0.34 3.33
CA THR A 131 -7.09 1.76 3.64
C THR A 131 -6.69 2.53 2.40
N ILE A 132 -5.85 1.93 1.53
CA ILE A 132 -5.48 2.54 0.25
C ILE A 132 -6.69 2.61 -0.69
N GLY A 133 -7.43 1.52 -0.86
CA GLY A 133 -8.65 1.53 -1.66
C GLY A 133 -9.66 2.57 -1.18
N ALA A 134 -9.82 2.72 0.13
CA ALA A 134 -10.69 3.75 0.71
C ALA A 134 -10.21 5.17 0.39
N ALA A 135 -8.89 5.42 0.38
CA ALA A 135 -8.34 6.71 0.01
C ALA A 135 -8.69 7.08 -1.45
N PHE A 136 -8.58 6.12 -2.38
CA PHE A 136 -9.00 6.34 -3.75
C PHE A 136 -10.52 6.52 -3.87
N ARG A 137 -11.30 5.65 -3.24
CA ARG A 137 -12.77 5.69 -3.32
C ARG A 137 -13.35 6.96 -2.71
N TYR A 138 -13.02 7.23 -1.45
CA TYR A 138 -13.66 8.28 -0.66
C TYR A 138 -12.87 9.60 -0.63
N GLY A 139 -11.55 9.54 -0.85
CA GLY A 139 -10.70 10.73 -0.94
C GLY A 139 -10.64 11.27 -2.37
N ALA A 140 -10.24 10.46 -3.33
CA ALA A 140 -10.00 10.88 -4.71
C ALA A 140 -11.18 10.65 -5.68
N GLY A 141 -12.33 10.13 -5.20
CA GLY A 141 -13.56 10.02 -6.00
C GLY A 141 -13.54 8.90 -7.06
N TYR A 142 -12.88 7.78 -6.78
CA TYR A 142 -12.88 6.59 -7.65
C TYR A 142 -14.15 5.77 -7.43
N GLU A 143 -15.27 6.24 -7.98
CA GLU A 143 -16.59 5.65 -7.72
C GLU A 143 -16.71 4.18 -8.16
N GLY A 144 -16.01 3.78 -9.19
CA GLY A 144 -15.94 2.39 -9.68
C GLY A 144 -15.19 1.44 -8.75
N LEU A 145 -14.36 1.96 -7.84
CA LEU A 145 -13.57 1.13 -6.94
C LEU A 145 -14.41 0.59 -5.78
N GLU A 146 -14.64 -0.72 -5.78
CA GLU A 146 -15.36 -1.38 -4.70
C GLU A 146 -14.48 -1.51 -3.45
N VAL A 147 -14.87 -0.82 -2.39
CA VAL A 147 -14.27 -0.92 -1.06
C VAL A 147 -15.35 -1.23 -0.05
N MET A 148 -15.23 -2.35 0.65
CA MET A 148 -16.21 -2.73 1.64
C MET A 148 -16.09 -1.88 2.90
N SER A 149 -17.14 -1.11 3.20
CA SER A 149 -17.20 -0.24 4.39
C SER A 149 -17.75 -0.94 5.63
N ALA A 150 -18.54 -2.01 5.46
CA ALA A 150 -19.23 -2.69 6.55
C ALA A 150 -18.64 -4.07 6.87
N TRP A 151 -18.73 -4.46 8.14
CA TRP A 151 -18.42 -5.82 8.57
C TRP A 151 -19.41 -6.81 7.94
N PRO A 152 -18.94 -7.89 7.29
CA PRO A 152 -19.85 -8.86 6.68
C PRO A 152 -20.44 -9.80 7.73
N PHE A 153 -21.73 -9.69 7.98
CA PHE A 153 -22.45 -10.58 8.91
C PHE A 153 -22.77 -11.96 8.31
N ALA A 154 -22.62 -12.15 7.00
CA ALA A 154 -22.92 -13.41 6.33
C ALA A 154 -21.64 -14.13 5.86
N ARG A 155 -21.59 -15.46 6.01
CA ARG A 155 -20.42 -16.29 5.62
C ARG A 155 -19.95 -16.06 4.17
N ILE A 156 -20.87 -15.87 3.23
CA ILE A 156 -20.56 -15.61 1.81
C ILE A 156 -19.87 -14.24 1.66
N ARG A 157 -20.27 -13.25 2.46
CA ARG A 157 -19.67 -11.90 2.44
C ARG A 157 -18.28 -11.87 3.09
N VAL A 158 -17.98 -12.79 4.00
CA VAL A 158 -16.63 -12.91 4.59
C VAL A 158 -15.60 -13.29 3.52
N LEU A 159 -15.91 -14.26 2.67
CA LEU A 159 -15.01 -14.66 1.57
C LEU A 159 -14.85 -13.53 0.54
N ALA A 160 -15.93 -12.82 0.22
CA ALA A 160 -15.86 -11.66 -0.67
C ALA A 160 -15.06 -10.50 -0.05
N ALA A 161 -15.21 -10.28 1.27
CA ALA A 161 -14.43 -9.27 1.99
C ALA A 161 -12.94 -9.61 2.06
N LEU A 162 -12.63 -10.88 2.28
CA LEU A 162 -11.26 -11.37 2.25
C LEU A 162 -10.63 -11.15 0.87
N ALA A 163 -11.35 -11.49 -0.20
CA ALA A 163 -10.90 -11.24 -1.56
C ALA A 163 -10.71 -9.75 -1.86
N ALA A 164 -11.68 -8.91 -1.48
CA ALA A 164 -11.65 -7.47 -1.74
C ALA A 164 -10.51 -6.73 -0.99
N ASN A 165 -10.03 -7.29 0.11
CA ASN A 165 -8.98 -6.69 0.94
C ASN A 165 -7.60 -7.31 0.72
N ILE A 166 -7.42 -8.14 -0.31
CA ILE A 166 -6.12 -8.68 -0.69
C ILE A 166 -5.31 -7.59 -1.41
N PRO A 167 -4.06 -7.34 -1.02
CA PRO A 167 -3.23 -6.29 -1.62
C PRO A 167 -3.12 -6.38 -3.15
N THR A 168 -2.96 -7.58 -3.70
CA THR A 168 -2.88 -7.77 -5.14
C THR A 168 -4.17 -7.44 -5.86
N GLU A 169 -5.30 -7.92 -5.35
CA GLU A 169 -6.61 -7.60 -5.93
C GLU A 169 -6.87 -6.09 -5.95
N MET A 170 -6.49 -5.42 -4.87
CA MET A 170 -6.62 -3.96 -4.80
C MET A 170 -5.69 -3.27 -5.79
N ALA A 171 -4.44 -3.75 -5.94
CA ALA A 171 -3.51 -3.20 -6.93
C ALA A 171 -4.06 -3.35 -8.35
N LEU A 172 -4.56 -4.54 -8.73
CA LEU A 172 -5.17 -4.78 -10.04
C LEU A 172 -6.41 -3.90 -10.28
N LYS A 173 -7.27 -3.76 -9.29
CA LYS A 173 -8.43 -2.85 -9.38
C LYS A 173 -8.00 -1.40 -9.62
N LEU A 174 -6.97 -0.94 -8.92
CA LEU A 174 -6.43 0.40 -9.12
C LEU A 174 -5.81 0.56 -10.51
N MET A 175 -5.08 -0.45 -11.01
CA MET A 175 -4.52 -0.41 -12.36
C MET A 175 -5.64 -0.28 -13.42
N ARG A 176 -6.73 -1.03 -13.30
CA ARG A 176 -7.89 -0.91 -14.20
C ARG A 176 -8.52 0.50 -14.14
N GLU A 177 -8.69 1.04 -12.94
CA GLU A 177 -9.20 2.40 -12.75
C GLU A 177 -8.27 3.46 -13.38
N TRP A 178 -6.95 3.33 -13.21
CA TRP A 178 -5.97 4.22 -13.83
C TRP A 178 -5.98 4.10 -15.35
N HIS A 179 -6.04 2.87 -15.88
CA HIS A 179 -6.16 2.62 -17.30
C HIS A 179 -7.44 3.25 -17.88
N ALA A 180 -8.59 3.02 -17.23
CA ALA A 180 -9.87 3.61 -17.64
C ALA A 180 -9.88 5.16 -17.62
N ARG A 181 -9.02 5.77 -16.80
CA ARG A 181 -8.81 7.23 -16.75
C ARG A 181 -7.80 7.73 -17.78
N GLY A 182 -7.19 6.83 -18.56
CA GLY A 182 -6.17 7.16 -19.56
C GLY A 182 -4.81 7.52 -18.96
N TYR A 183 -4.53 7.11 -17.73
CA TYR A 183 -3.21 7.33 -17.11
C TYR A 183 -2.21 6.32 -17.69
N ALA A 184 -1.02 6.82 -18.06
CA ALA A 184 0.08 5.95 -18.44
C ALA A 184 0.70 5.28 -17.19
N MET A 185 1.12 4.04 -17.34
CA MET A 185 1.70 3.25 -16.24
C MET A 185 2.97 2.56 -16.68
N ASP A 186 3.91 2.41 -15.73
CA ASP A 186 5.11 1.57 -15.85
C ASP A 186 5.17 0.63 -14.64
N ALA A 187 5.61 -0.60 -14.86
CA ALA A 187 6.01 -1.50 -13.79
C ALA A 187 7.50 -1.36 -13.48
N VAL A 188 7.84 -1.36 -12.21
CA VAL A 188 9.22 -1.24 -11.72
C VAL A 188 9.47 -2.30 -10.67
N LEU A 189 10.56 -3.04 -10.82
CA LEU A 189 10.99 -4.05 -9.87
C LEU A 189 12.14 -3.50 -9.02
N TYR A 190 11.94 -3.50 -7.70
CA TYR A 190 12.97 -3.20 -6.72
C TYR A 190 13.48 -4.51 -6.15
N ARG A 191 14.73 -4.83 -6.41
CA ARG A 191 15.36 -6.09 -5.97
C ARG A 191 16.38 -5.82 -4.88
N LYS A 192 16.50 -6.79 -3.98
CA LYS A 192 17.66 -6.88 -3.10
C LYS A 192 18.87 -7.27 -3.94
N PHE A 193 19.99 -6.59 -3.74
CA PHE A 193 21.26 -6.94 -4.37
C PHE A 193 21.90 -8.11 -3.62
N GLU A 194 22.16 -9.21 -4.29
CA GLU A 194 22.83 -10.36 -3.69
C GLU A 194 24.29 -10.01 -3.41
N GLY A 195 24.72 -10.15 -2.15
CA GLY A 195 26.11 -9.91 -1.72
C GLY A 195 26.45 -8.48 -1.32
N SER A 196 25.56 -7.49 -1.49
CA SER A 196 25.78 -6.14 -0.98
C SER A 196 25.08 -5.93 0.37
N PRO A 197 25.79 -5.44 1.43
CA PRO A 197 25.14 -4.95 2.63
C PRO A 197 24.33 -3.67 2.37
N TRP A 198 24.57 -3.03 1.23
CA TRP A 198 23.98 -1.78 0.82
C TRP A 198 23.42 -1.96 -0.59
N VAL A 199 22.12 -1.94 -0.71
CA VAL A 199 21.49 -1.81 -2.03
C VAL A 199 21.68 -0.37 -2.46
N ASP A 200 22.26 -0.16 -3.63
CA ASP A 200 22.23 1.15 -4.24
C ASP A 200 20.75 1.50 -4.49
N PRO A 201 20.25 2.61 -3.92
CA PRO A 201 18.85 2.99 -4.05
C PRO A 201 18.42 3.32 -5.49
N LEU A 202 19.32 3.24 -6.44
CA LEU A 202 19.09 3.58 -7.85
C LEU A 202 18.72 2.37 -8.72
N GLU A 203 18.71 1.15 -8.19
CA GLU A 203 18.36 -0.02 -9.00
C GLU A 203 16.84 -0.20 -9.09
N GLU A 204 16.27 0.62 -9.92
CA GLU A 204 14.90 0.50 -10.40
C GLU A 204 14.95 -0.11 -11.80
N GLU A 205 14.61 -1.37 -11.94
CA GLU A 205 14.49 -2.02 -13.23
C GLU A 205 13.05 -1.87 -13.75
N LYS A 206 12.89 -1.20 -14.89
CA LYS A 206 11.61 -1.22 -15.60
C LYS A 206 11.42 -2.61 -16.20
N VAL A 207 10.25 -3.18 -15.95
CA VAL A 207 9.86 -4.47 -16.50
C VAL A 207 8.53 -4.31 -17.24
N ALA A 208 8.34 -5.06 -18.32
CA ALA A 208 7.03 -5.14 -18.95
C ALA A 208 6.03 -5.81 -18.00
N PHE A 209 4.77 -5.43 -18.04
CA PHE A 209 3.75 -6.01 -17.14
C PHE A 209 3.66 -7.53 -17.29
N LYS A 210 3.74 -8.06 -18.50
CA LYS A 210 3.77 -9.51 -18.79
C LYS A 210 4.95 -10.25 -18.16
N ASP A 211 6.06 -9.55 -17.91
CA ASP A 211 7.27 -10.13 -17.33
C ASP A 211 7.30 -10.00 -15.79
N LEU A 212 6.25 -9.47 -15.19
CA LEU A 212 6.11 -9.45 -13.74
C LEU A 212 6.14 -10.87 -13.19
N PRO A 213 6.91 -11.12 -12.10
CA PRO A 213 7.04 -12.47 -11.57
C PRO A 213 5.67 -13.07 -11.18
N ASN A 214 5.32 -14.23 -11.71
CA ASN A 214 4.10 -14.98 -11.37
C ASN A 214 3.94 -15.28 -9.87
N ARG A 215 4.91 -14.99 -9.05
CA ARG A 215 4.87 -15.10 -7.58
C ARG A 215 4.32 -13.86 -6.91
N PHE A 216 3.76 -12.99 -7.66
CA PHE A 216 3.02 -11.86 -7.20
C PHE A 216 1.63 -12.29 -6.79
N PRO A 217 1.36 -11.94 -5.67
CA PRO A 217 1.79 -12.39 -4.38
C PRO A 217 0.82 -13.19 -3.62
N SER A 218 -0.31 -13.35 -3.80
CA SER A 218 -1.18 -14.04 -2.88
C SER A 218 -1.81 -15.26 -3.54
N VAL A 219 -1.49 -16.43 -3.01
CA VAL A 219 -2.22 -17.66 -3.34
C VAL A 219 -3.73 -17.55 -3.12
N LEU A 220 -4.15 -16.48 -2.44
CA LEU A 220 -5.53 -16.12 -2.17
C LEU A 220 -6.11 -15.15 -3.22
N SER A 221 -5.28 -14.55 -4.08
CA SER A 221 -5.77 -13.69 -5.14
C SER A 221 -6.54 -14.51 -6.17
N ARG A 222 -7.80 -14.18 -6.30
CA ARG A 222 -8.70 -14.88 -7.21
C ARG A 222 -8.51 -14.41 -8.64
N ASP A 223 -8.28 -13.11 -8.83
CA ASP A 223 -8.10 -12.50 -10.13
C ASP A 223 -6.73 -12.87 -10.71
N PHE A 224 -5.69 -12.92 -9.89
CA PHE A 224 -4.37 -13.41 -10.29
C PHE A 224 -4.38 -14.83 -10.88
N ARG A 225 -5.22 -15.73 -10.38
CA ARG A 225 -5.34 -17.08 -10.93
C ARG A 225 -6.14 -17.17 -12.22
N ARG A 226 -7.03 -16.21 -12.44
CA ARG A 226 -7.92 -16.22 -13.61
C ARG A 226 -7.33 -15.59 -14.83
N GLU A 227 -6.46 -14.61 -14.61
CA GLU A 227 -6.13 -13.61 -15.59
C GLU A 227 -4.60 -13.44 -15.66
N GLN A 228 -3.91 -14.54 -15.99
CA GLN A 228 -2.47 -14.48 -16.28
C GLN A 228 -2.11 -13.57 -17.45
N GLY A 229 -3.12 -13.15 -18.24
CA GLY A 229 -2.95 -12.24 -19.34
C GLY A 229 -3.33 -10.79 -19.04
N GLU A 230 -3.86 -10.46 -17.85
CA GLU A 230 -4.25 -9.08 -17.53
C GLU A 230 -3.10 -8.08 -17.57
N TYR A 231 -1.89 -8.53 -17.29
CA TYR A 231 -0.72 -7.66 -17.37
C TYR A 231 -0.34 -7.31 -18.82
N GLU A 232 -0.70 -8.11 -19.78
CA GLU A 232 -0.45 -7.85 -21.20
C GLU A 232 -1.30 -6.68 -21.73
N ASP A 233 -2.46 -6.43 -21.12
CA ASP A 233 -3.37 -5.34 -21.52
C ASP A 233 -2.83 -3.95 -21.13
N PHE A 234 -1.77 -3.87 -20.34
CA PHE A 234 -1.17 -2.62 -19.87
C PHE A 234 0.16 -2.28 -20.55
N ASP A 235 0.72 -3.16 -21.38
CA ASP A 235 1.94 -2.94 -22.16
C ASP A 235 1.60 -2.22 -23.48
#